data_4dbdef92e361284a4c92c58073dc00d5
#
_entry.id   4dbdef92e361284a4c92c58073dc00d5
#
_cell.length_a   1.000
_cell.length_b   1.000
_cell.length_c   1.000
_cell.angle_alpha   90.00
_cell.angle_beta   90.00
_cell.angle_gamma   90.00
#
_symmetry.space_group_name_H-M   'P 1'
#
loop_
_entity.id
_entity.type
_entity.pdbx_description
1 polymer ?
#
loop_
_entity_poly.entity_id
_entity_poly.type
_entity_poly.pdbx_seq_one_letter_code
_entity_poly.pdbx_strand_id
1 'polypeptide(L)'
;VIDGDRMIDDVVAAIYRAPHSYTGEDAVELSCHGSHYIVSEIIALLLRSGARMAQPGEFTIRAFLAGRMDLAQAEAVADLIASDSRASHAMASTQMRGGYSAALGALRNELLQLASLLELELDFSEEDVQFADRARLREMMHRIESEITRLTDSFRLGNAIKKGVAVAIVGEPNVGKSTLLNRLLGEERALVSDIAGTTRDTIEETFNICLLYTSPSPRD
;
A
#
# COMPACT_ATOMS: atom_id res chain seq x y z
N VAL A 1 -14.89 -13.36 29.45
CA VAL A 1 -16.13 -12.80 28.87
C VAL A 1 -17.28 -13.69 29.30
N ILE A 2 -18.29 -13.07 29.91
CA ILE A 2 -19.46 -13.76 30.49
C ILE A 2 -20.73 -13.15 29.91
N ASP A 3 -21.69 -13.99 29.54
CA ASP A 3 -23.03 -13.59 29.09
C ASP A 3 -24.08 -14.15 30.07
N GLY A 4 -24.57 -13.27 30.97
CA GLY A 4 -25.37 -13.69 32.10
C GLY A 4 -24.56 -14.62 33.03
N ASP A 5 -25.05 -15.85 33.22
CA ASP A 5 -24.36 -16.89 34.01
C ASP A 5 -23.45 -17.80 33.19
N ARG A 6 -23.39 -17.58 31.84
CA ARG A 6 -22.60 -18.42 30.91
C ARG A 6 -21.27 -17.80 30.66
N MET A 7 -20.19 -18.50 31.00
CA MET A 7 -18.86 -18.17 30.56
C MET A 7 -18.69 -18.54 29.10
N ILE A 8 -18.28 -17.56 28.27
CA ILE A 8 -17.98 -17.77 26.84
C ILE A 8 -16.53 -18.17 26.67
N ASP A 9 -15.61 -17.36 27.23
CA ASP A 9 -14.18 -17.59 27.12
C ASP A 9 -13.38 -16.77 28.15
N ASP A 10 -12.21 -17.26 28.49
CA ASP A 10 -11.16 -16.51 29.18
C ASP A 10 -10.32 -15.73 28.16
N VAL A 11 -10.35 -14.41 28.23
CA VAL A 11 -9.71 -13.53 27.26
C VAL A 11 -8.66 -12.64 27.91
N VAL A 12 -7.68 -12.24 27.11
CA VAL A 12 -6.77 -11.14 27.48
C VAL A 12 -7.39 -9.85 26.92
N ALA A 13 -7.66 -8.87 27.79
CA ALA A 13 -8.15 -7.56 27.42
C ALA A 13 -7.02 -6.51 27.51
N ALA A 14 -6.64 -5.91 26.40
CA ALA A 14 -5.72 -4.79 26.35
C ALA A 14 -6.52 -3.47 26.24
N ILE A 15 -6.27 -2.55 27.17
CA ILE A 15 -6.97 -1.25 27.23
C ILE A 15 -6.01 -0.17 26.78
N TYR A 16 -6.39 0.57 25.76
CA TYR A 16 -5.64 1.70 25.22
C TYR A 16 -6.38 2.99 25.51
N ARG A 17 -5.66 3.97 26.06
CA ARG A 17 -6.20 5.31 26.32
C ARG A 17 -5.75 6.28 25.23
N ALA A 18 -6.67 7.15 24.81
CA ALA A 18 -6.36 8.24 23.90
C ALA A 18 -5.17 9.08 24.42
N PRO A 19 -4.23 9.50 23.54
CA PRO A 19 -4.15 9.23 22.11
C PRO A 19 -3.37 7.96 21.74
N HIS A 20 -3.05 7.08 22.71
CA HIS A 20 -2.13 5.94 22.54
C HIS A 20 -2.85 4.66 22.10
N SER A 21 -3.60 4.74 20.99
CA SER A 21 -4.24 3.61 20.31
C SER A 21 -4.02 3.72 18.81
N TYR A 22 -4.44 2.71 18.04
CA TYR A 22 -4.38 2.76 16.59
C TYR A 22 -5.21 3.93 16.01
N THR A 23 -6.43 4.12 16.49
CA THR A 23 -7.33 5.19 16.03
C THR A 23 -7.07 6.54 16.70
N GLY A 24 -6.26 6.59 17.77
CA GLY A 24 -6.11 7.78 18.60
C GLY A 24 -7.23 7.99 19.63
N GLU A 25 -8.21 7.10 19.65
CA GLU A 25 -9.35 7.11 20.60
C GLU A 25 -9.13 6.08 21.72
N ASP A 26 -9.96 6.10 22.77
CA ASP A 26 -10.00 5.00 23.73
C ASP A 26 -10.41 3.70 23.02
N ALA A 27 -9.63 2.64 23.21
CA ALA A 27 -9.86 1.37 22.54
C ALA A 27 -9.61 0.19 23.48
N VAL A 28 -10.30 -0.91 23.23
CA VAL A 28 -10.09 -2.20 23.91
C VAL A 28 -9.90 -3.29 22.87
N GLU A 29 -8.86 -4.08 23.04
CA GLU A 29 -8.61 -5.28 22.25
C GLU A 29 -8.84 -6.52 23.11
N LEU A 30 -9.61 -7.46 22.59
CA LEU A 30 -9.91 -8.74 23.24
C LEU A 30 -9.24 -9.86 22.44
N SER A 31 -8.28 -10.54 23.08
CA SER A 31 -7.66 -11.75 22.51
C SER A 31 -8.31 -12.97 23.11
N CYS A 32 -9.00 -13.76 22.29
CA CYS A 32 -9.75 -14.97 22.68
C CYS A 32 -9.15 -16.22 22.04
N HIS A 33 -9.60 -17.40 22.46
CA HIS A 33 -9.23 -18.64 21.78
C HIS A 33 -9.74 -18.68 20.33
N GLY A 34 -8.96 -19.27 19.42
CA GLY A 34 -9.15 -19.23 17.96
C GLY A 34 -10.30 -20.09 17.42
N SER A 35 -11.41 -20.20 18.14
CA SER A 35 -12.61 -20.91 17.70
C SER A 35 -13.57 -19.93 17.03
N HIS A 36 -14.05 -20.28 15.81
CA HIS A 36 -15.10 -19.50 15.13
C HIS A 36 -16.34 -19.29 16.00
N TYR A 37 -16.71 -20.30 16.78
CA TYR A 37 -17.85 -20.23 17.71
C TYR A 37 -17.62 -19.16 18.78
N ILE A 38 -16.47 -19.18 19.45
CA ILE A 38 -16.13 -18.23 20.53
C ILE A 38 -16.12 -16.79 19.97
N VAL A 39 -15.44 -16.58 18.83
CA VAL A 39 -15.38 -15.26 18.17
C VAL A 39 -16.78 -14.75 17.84
N SER A 40 -17.64 -15.62 17.26
CA SER A 40 -19.02 -15.24 16.91
C SER A 40 -19.86 -14.90 18.15
N GLU A 41 -19.74 -15.65 19.25
CA GLU A 41 -20.45 -15.38 20.50
C GLU A 41 -20.01 -14.06 21.15
N ILE A 42 -18.70 -13.77 21.18
CA ILE A 42 -18.18 -12.51 21.72
C ILE A 42 -18.69 -11.33 20.87
N ILE A 43 -18.63 -11.42 19.55
CA ILE A 43 -19.15 -10.36 18.67
C ILE A 43 -20.66 -10.18 18.90
N ALA A 44 -21.43 -11.26 18.95
CA ALA A 44 -22.88 -11.20 19.20
C ALA A 44 -23.19 -10.54 20.56
N LEU A 45 -22.42 -10.84 21.60
CA LEU A 45 -22.58 -10.22 22.92
C LEU A 45 -22.30 -8.72 22.84
N LEU A 46 -21.22 -8.30 22.19
CA LEU A 46 -20.87 -6.88 22.03
C LEU A 46 -21.95 -6.12 21.24
N LEU A 47 -22.49 -6.72 20.18
CA LEU A 47 -23.60 -6.12 19.41
C LEU A 47 -24.87 -5.95 20.25
N ARG A 48 -25.24 -6.96 21.06
CA ARG A 48 -26.37 -6.85 22.00
C ARG A 48 -26.12 -5.80 23.09
N SER A 49 -24.85 -5.57 23.43
CA SER A 49 -24.44 -4.55 24.41
C SER A 49 -24.38 -3.13 23.85
N GLY A 50 -24.77 -2.92 22.57
CA GLY A 50 -24.85 -1.60 21.94
C GLY A 50 -23.67 -1.24 21.02
N ALA A 51 -22.72 -2.12 20.84
CA ALA A 51 -21.69 -1.94 19.82
C ALA A 51 -22.30 -2.14 18.41
N ARG A 52 -21.57 -1.70 17.37
CA ARG A 52 -21.88 -1.98 15.97
C ARG A 52 -20.66 -2.54 15.25
N MET A 53 -20.88 -3.25 14.18
CA MET A 53 -19.78 -3.64 13.30
C MET A 53 -19.16 -2.41 12.64
N ALA A 54 -17.84 -2.37 12.61
CA ALA A 54 -17.10 -1.37 11.85
C ALA A 54 -17.21 -1.65 10.36
N GLN A 55 -17.23 -0.58 9.56
CA GLN A 55 -17.15 -0.70 8.11
C GLN A 55 -15.71 -1.05 7.68
N PRO A 56 -15.52 -1.71 6.51
CA PRO A 56 -14.19 -1.94 5.98
C PRO A 56 -13.37 -0.64 5.92
N GLY A 57 -12.16 -0.64 6.50
CA GLY A 57 -11.28 0.51 6.54
C GLY A 57 -11.62 1.57 7.62
N GLU A 58 -12.69 1.41 8.39
CA GLU A 58 -13.14 2.42 9.38
C GLU A 58 -12.07 2.76 10.41
N PHE A 59 -11.33 1.78 10.92
CA PHE A 59 -10.24 2.04 11.88
C PHE A 59 -9.14 2.92 11.27
N THR A 60 -8.78 2.67 10.02
CA THR A 60 -7.78 3.47 9.30
C THR A 60 -8.28 4.89 9.01
N ILE A 61 -9.57 5.04 8.65
CA ILE A 61 -10.20 6.36 8.47
C ILE A 61 -10.18 7.15 9.79
N ARG A 62 -10.54 6.53 10.91
CA ARG A 62 -10.48 7.18 12.23
C ARG A 62 -9.06 7.60 12.60
N ALA A 63 -8.08 6.72 12.36
CA ALA A 63 -6.66 7.03 12.60
C ALA A 63 -6.18 8.23 11.75
N PHE A 64 -6.60 8.30 10.48
CA PHE A 64 -6.32 9.45 9.61
C PHE A 64 -6.98 10.73 10.13
N LEU A 65 -8.27 10.70 10.48
CA LEU A 65 -8.99 11.86 11.00
C LEU A 65 -8.44 12.34 12.35
N ALA A 66 -7.92 11.43 13.16
CA ALA A 66 -7.24 11.73 14.42
C ALA A 66 -5.79 12.21 14.24
N GLY A 67 -5.30 12.34 13.01
CA GLY A 67 -3.93 12.77 12.69
C GLY A 67 -2.84 11.77 13.07
N ARG A 68 -3.20 10.49 13.30
CA ARG A 68 -2.26 9.41 13.62
C ARG A 68 -1.44 8.97 12.41
N MET A 69 -1.99 9.16 11.25
CA MET A 69 -1.36 8.88 9.96
C MET A 69 -1.86 9.87 8.92
N ASP A 70 -1.09 10.08 7.88
CA ASP A 70 -1.50 10.85 6.71
C ASP A 70 -2.21 9.95 5.66
N LEU A 71 -2.69 10.58 4.58
CA LEU A 71 -3.43 9.88 3.54
C LEU A 71 -2.58 8.80 2.84
N ALA A 72 -1.30 9.10 2.58
CA ALA A 72 -0.40 8.15 1.93
C ALA A 72 -0.14 6.92 2.82
N GLN A 73 -0.02 7.12 4.13
CA GLN A 73 0.09 6.04 5.11
C GLN A 73 -1.21 5.23 5.21
N ALA A 74 -2.37 5.88 5.17
CA ALA A 74 -3.67 5.22 5.20
C ALA A 74 -3.89 4.34 3.96
N GLU A 75 -3.51 4.81 2.77
CA GLU A 75 -3.51 4.01 1.55
C GLU A 75 -2.54 2.82 1.64
N ALA A 76 -1.36 3.05 2.21
CA ALA A 76 -0.36 2.00 2.38
C ALA A 76 -0.83 0.85 3.29
N VAL A 77 -1.74 1.09 4.24
CA VAL A 77 -2.36 0.01 5.04
C VAL A 77 -3.16 -0.93 4.15
N ALA A 78 -3.98 -0.39 3.23
CA ALA A 78 -4.73 -1.20 2.28
C ALA A 78 -3.80 -1.98 1.34
N ASP A 79 -2.74 -1.34 0.85
CA ASP A 79 -1.73 -1.97 -0.01
C ASP A 79 -0.97 -3.09 0.72
N LEU A 80 -0.68 -2.90 2.00
CA LEU A 80 -0.02 -3.91 2.82
C LEU A 80 -0.90 -5.17 2.97
N ILE A 81 -2.20 -4.98 3.20
CA ILE A 81 -3.18 -6.08 3.32
C ILE A 81 -3.35 -6.80 1.97
N ALA A 82 -3.35 -6.06 0.87
CA ALA A 82 -3.52 -6.60 -0.48
C ALA A 82 -2.22 -7.14 -1.10
N SER A 83 -1.07 -7.00 -0.41
CA SER A 83 0.22 -7.41 -0.96
C SER A 83 0.31 -8.93 -1.11
N ASP A 84 0.64 -9.38 -2.31
CA ASP A 84 0.76 -10.79 -2.72
C ASP A 84 2.20 -11.21 -3.01
N SER A 85 3.15 -10.27 -2.93
CA SER A 85 4.56 -10.51 -3.20
C SER A 85 5.45 -9.84 -2.16
N ARG A 86 6.68 -10.36 -2.00
CA ARG A 86 7.69 -9.75 -1.13
C ARG A 86 7.99 -8.30 -1.53
N ALA A 87 7.98 -8.00 -2.83
CA ALA A 87 8.27 -6.67 -3.33
C ALA A 87 7.12 -5.69 -3.02
N SER A 88 5.86 -6.07 -3.26
CA SER A 88 4.69 -5.25 -2.93
C SER A 88 4.58 -5.00 -1.43
N HIS A 89 4.81 -6.03 -0.60
CA HIS A 89 4.83 -5.91 0.85
C HIS A 89 5.92 -4.95 1.34
N ALA A 90 7.15 -5.07 0.84
CA ALA A 90 8.26 -4.18 1.25
C ALA A 90 7.98 -2.72 0.89
N MET A 91 7.38 -2.47 -0.28
CA MET A 91 7.01 -1.14 -0.73
C MET A 91 5.90 -0.54 0.13
N ALA A 92 4.81 -1.27 0.35
CA ALA A 92 3.70 -0.84 1.21
C ALA A 92 4.17 -0.58 2.65
N SER A 93 5.04 -1.44 3.19
CA SER A 93 5.64 -1.26 4.53
C SER A 93 6.49 0.02 4.63
N THR A 94 7.27 0.35 3.59
CA THR A 94 8.06 1.59 3.56
C THR A 94 7.15 2.82 3.49
N GLN A 95 6.10 2.76 2.69
CA GLN A 95 5.13 3.84 2.57
C GLN A 95 4.34 4.05 3.87
N MET A 96 3.90 2.97 4.52
CA MET A 96 3.23 3.03 5.82
C MET A 96 4.09 3.69 6.90
N ARG A 97 5.43 3.57 6.83
CA ARG A 97 6.39 4.25 7.71
C ARG A 97 6.64 5.73 7.35
N GLY A 98 5.91 6.28 6.39
CA GLY A 98 5.99 7.69 6.02
C GLY A 98 7.09 8.02 5.00
N GLY A 99 7.58 7.04 4.24
CA GLY A 99 8.64 7.27 3.26
C GLY A 99 8.29 8.33 2.22
N TYR A 100 7.09 8.29 1.65
CA TYR A 100 6.61 9.31 0.70
C TYR A 100 6.32 10.65 1.38
N SER A 101 5.71 10.63 2.56
CA SER A 101 5.33 11.83 3.30
C SER A 101 6.55 12.67 3.66
N ALA A 102 7.64 12.03 4.06
CA ALA A 102 8.90 12.71 4.33
C ALA A 102 9.49 13.38 3.07
N ALA A 103 9.49 12.66 1.93
CA ALA A 103 9.98 13.20 0.66
C ALA A 103 9.13 14.38 0.15
N LEU A 104 7.80 14.24 0.21
CA LEU A 104 6.86 15.31 -0.17
C LEU A 104 6.96 16.51 0.77
N GLY A 105 7.16 16.29 2.08
CA GLY A 105 7.37 17.34 3.06
C GLY A 105 8.65 18.13 2.79
N ALA A 106 9.74 17.47 2.46
CA ALA A 106 10.99 18.10 2.07
C ALA A 106 10.83 18.96 0.80
N LEU A 107 10.19 18.40 -0.24
CA LEU A 107 9.90 19.08 -1.49
C LEU A 107 9.01 20.33 -1.27
N ARG A 108 7.96 20.20 -0.45
CA ARG A 108 7.10 21.32 -0.08
C ARG A 108 7.88 22.45 0.57
N ASN A 109 8.79 22.13 1.49
CA ASN A 109 9.60 23.14 2.18
C ASN A 109 10.56 23.84 1.21
N GLU A 110 11.15 23.12 0.26
CA GLU A 110 11.99 23.73 -0.79
C GLU A 110 11.17 24.65 -1.71
N LEU A 111 9.96 24.25 -2.11
CA LEU A 111 9.05 25.09 -2.89
C LEU A 111 8.63 26.36 -2.13
N LEU A 112 8.32 26.27 -0.84
CA LEU A 112 8.00 27.42 -0.02
C LEU A 112 9.20 28.39 0.10
N GLN A 113 10.41 27.85 0.27
CA GLN A 113 11.61 28.65 0.31
C GLN A 113 11.86 29.37 -1.03
N LEU A 114 11.64 28.68 -2.16
CA LEU A 114 11.73 29.28 -3.49
C LEU A 114 10.72 30.41 -3.66
N ALA A 115 9.45 30.18 -3.27
CA ALA A 115 8.39 31.19 -3.35
C ALA A 115 8.73 32.42 -2.52
N SER A 116 9.19 32.25 -1.28
CA SER A 116 9.56 33.36 -0.42
C SER A 116 10.74 34.18 -0.99
N LEU A 117 11.71 33.54 -1.62
CA LEU A 117 12.82 34.26 -2.28
C LEU A 117 12.35 35.04 -3.50
N LEU A 118 11.39 34.51 -4.27
CA LEU A 118 10.80 35.20 -5.42
C LEU A 118 9.94 36.41 -4.98
N GLU A 119 9.15 36.25 -3.91
CA GLU A 119 8.36 37.34 -3.33
C GLU A 119 9.27 38.49 -2.86
N LEU A 120 10.35 38.19 -2.13
CA LEU A 120 11.34 39.20 -1.71
C LEU A 120 11.97 39.93 -2.90
N GLU A 121 12.33 39.22 -3.97
CA GLU A 121 12.91 39.81 -5.17
C GLU A 121 11.91 40.74 -5.89
N LEU A 122 10.61 40.41 -5.86
CA LEU A 122 9.54 41.22 -6.46
C LEU A 122 9.25 42.49 -5.62
N ASP A 123 9.16 42.34 -4.30
CA ASP A 123 8.85 43.47 -3.40
C ASP A 123 9.93 44.53 -3.39
N PHE A 124 11.19 44.15 -3.55
CA PHE A 124 12.34 45.05 -3.54
C PHE A 124 12.94 45.29 -4.93
N SER A 125 12.22 44.95 -5.99
CA SER A 125 12.67 45.10 -7.39
C SER A 125 12.96 46.54 -7.80
N GLU A 126 12.44 47.54 -7.07
CA GLU A 126 12.70 48.98 -7.27
C GLU A 126 13.93 49.48 -6.53
N GLU A 127 14.48 48.70 -5.60
CA GLU A 127 15.71 48.98 -4.91
C GLU A 127 16.85 48.19 -5.58
N ASP A 128 17.99 48.80 -5.93
CA ASP A 128 19.17 48.16 -6.57
C ASP A 128 19.83 47.07 -5.70
N VAL A 129 19.04 46.31 -4.93
CA VAL A 129 19.49 45.25 -4.02
C VAL A 129 19.00 43.90 -4.55
N GLN A 130 19.93 43.08 -5.00
CA GLN A 130 19.64 41.68 -5.36
C GLN A 130 19.58 40.81 -4.10
N PHE A 131 18.40 40.42 -3.64
CA PHE A 131 18.21 39.56 -2.47
C PHE A 131 18.45 38.06 -2.77
N ALA A 132 18.30 37.63 -4.02
CA ALA A 132 18.54 36.27 -4.42
C ALA A 132 19.52 36.20 -5.59
N ASP A 133 20.59 35.43 -5.43
CA ASP A 133 21.46 35.06 -6.54
C ASP A 133 20.68 34.21 -7.54
N ARG A 134 20.53 34.69 -8.78
CA ARG A 134 19.85 33.98 -9.87
C ARG A 134 20.43 32.58 -10.12
N ALA A 135 21.71 32.35 -9.86
CA ALA A 135 22.35 31.06 -9.95
C ALA A 135 21.78 30.12 -8.88
N ARG A 136 21.62 30.61 -7.66
CA ARG A 136 21.02 29.86 -6.54
C ARG A 136 19.55 29.50 -6.80
N LEU A 137 18.76 30.42 -7.35
CA LEU A 137 17.37 30.14 -7.74
C LEU A 137 17.28 29.03 -8.80
N ARG A 138 18.13 29.11 -9.84
CA ARG A 138 18.20 28.04 -10.86
C ARG A 138 18.59 26.69 -10.27
N GLU A 139 19.58 26.66 -9.40
CA GLU A 139 20.00 25.43 -8.72
C GLU A 139 18.87 24.82 -7.90
N MET A 140 18.11 25.63 -7.16
CA MET A 140 16.92 25.16 -6.41
C MET A 140 15.87 24.58 -7.37
N MET A 141 15.56 25.27 -8.46
CA MET A 141 14.60 24.79 -9.46
C MET A 141 15.03 23.44 -10.06
N HIS A 142 16.29 23.30 -10.45
CA HIS A 142 16.81 22.02 -10.97
C HIS A 142 16.77 20.89 -9.94
N ARG A 143 17.03 21.19 -8.68
CA ARG A 143 16.93 20.20 -7.60
C ARG A 143 15.49 19.76 -7.39
N ILE A 144 14.54 20.69 -7.35
CA ILE A 144 13.10 20.41 -7.24
C ILE A 144 12.64 19.56 -8.45
N GLU A 145 13.00 19.94 -9.66
CA GLU A 145 12.68 19.18 -10.88
C GLU A 145 13.24 17.76 -10.83
N SER A 146 14.49 17.59 -10.42
CA SER A 146 15.13 16.28 -10.26
C SER A 146 14.41 15.41 -9.24
N GLU A 147 13.99 15.97 -8.09
CA GLU A 147 13.26 15.23 -7.07
C GLU A 147 11.85 14.85 -7.54
N ILE A 148 11.14 15.73 -8.24
CA ILE A 148 9.83 15.43 -8.83
C ILE A 148 9.98 14.30 -9.85
N THR A 149 10.98 14.36 -10.72
CA THR A 149 11.23 13.32 -11.71
C THR A 149 11.53 11.99 -11.05
N ARG A 150 12.41 11.96 -10.05
CA ARG A 150 12.72 10.76 -9.26
C ARG A 150 11.50 10.15 -8.60
N LEU A 151 10.64 10.95 -7.98
CA LEU A 151 9.39 10.49 -7.36
C LEU A 151 8.43 9.94 -8.41
N THR A 152 8.30 10.60 -9.55
CA THR A 152 7.42 10.17 -10.65
C THR A 152 7.88 8.83 -11.22
N ASP A 153 9.16 8.64 -11.45
CA ASP A 153 9.73 7.39 -11.98
C ASP A 153 9.60 6.25 -10.96
N SER A 154 9.81 6.55 -9.67
CA SER A 154 9.60 5.56 -8.60
C SER A 154 8.14 5.12 -8.51
N PHE A 155 7.19 6.03 -8.75
CA PHE A 155 5.76 5.72 -8.77
C PHE A 155 5.38 4.81 -9.96
N ARG A 156 5.98 5.02 -11.14
CA ARG A 156 5.75 4.15 -12.31
C ARG A 156 6.21 2.72 -12.03
N LEU A 157 7.39 2.55 -11.44
CA LEU A 157 7.91 1.24 -11.04
C LEU A 157 7.03 0.61 -9.94
N GLY A 158 6.64 1.40 -8.94
CA GLY A 158 5.78 0.99 -7.86
C GLY A 158 4.41 0.49 -8.33
N ASN A 159 3.79 1.16 -9.29
CA ASN A 159 2.53 0.72 -9.89
C ASN A 159 2.67 -0.61 -10.65
N ALA A 160 3.78 -0.81 -11.37
CA ALA A 160 4.03 -2.08 -12.05
C ALA A 160 4.21 -3.23 -11.05
N ILE A 161 4.87 -3.00 -9.91
CA ILE A 161 5.01 -3.98 -8.83
C ILE A 161 3.66 -4.27 -8.16
N LYS A 162 2.84 -3.22 -7.93
CA LYS A 162 1.55 -3.33 -7.23
C LYS A 162 0.45 -3.96 -8.09
N LYS A 163 0.33 -3.52 -9.34
CA LYS A 163 -0.74 -3.96 -10.27
C LYS A 163 -0.33 -5.13 -11.15
N GLY A 164 0.95 -5.49 -11.13
CA GLY A 164 1.50 -6.43 -12.10
C GLY A 164 1.64 -5.81 -13.48
N VAL A 165 2.15 -6.60 -14.40
CA VAL A 165 2.27 -6.27 -15.83
C VAL A 165 1.33 -7.17 -16.60
N ALA A 166 0.36 -6.58 -17.28
CA ALA A 166 -0.56 -7.34 -18.14
C ALA A 166 0.21 -7.90 -19.33
N VAL A 167 0.18 -9.23 -19.50
CA VAL A 167 0.81 -9.94 -20.60
C VAL A 167 -0.25 -10.73 -21.36
N ALA A 168 -0.37 -10.52 -22.66
CA ALA A 168 -1.27 -11.27 -23.51
C ALA A 168 -0.51 -12.34 -24.30
N ILE A 169 -0.97 -13.59 -24.21
CA ILE A 169 -0.47 -14.70 -25.02
C ILE A 169 -1.39 -14.84 -26.24
N VAL A 170 -0.92 -14.42 -27.39
CA VAL A 170 -1.67 -14.46 -28.66
C VAL A 170 -0.98 -15.36 -29.69
N GLY A 171 -1.77 -15.96 -30.55
CA GLY A 171 -1.28 -16.84 -31.61
C GLY A 171 -2.41 -17.69 -32.25
N GLU A 172 -2.11 -18.38 -33.30
CA GLU A 172 -3.04 -19.27 -34.02
C GLU A 172 -3.60 -20.39 -33.11
N PRO A 173 -4.73 -21.03 -33.46
CA PRO A 173 -5.20 -22.21 -32.73
C PRO A 173 -4.13 -23.31 -32.70
N ASN A 174 -4.08 -24.07 -31.59
CA ASN A 174 -3.23 -25.27 -31.40
C ASN A 174 -1.70 -25.02 -31.42
N VAL A 175 -1.22 -23.78 -31.28
CA VAL A 175 0.23 -23.48 -31.18
C VAL A 175 0.79 -23.62 -29.77
N GLY A 176 0.02 -24.11 -28.81
CA GLY A 176 0.49 -24.38 -27.44
C GLY A 176 0.27 -23.26 -26.44
N LYS A 177 -0.59 -22.27 -26.70
CA LYS A 177 -0.89 -21.14 -25.76
C LYS A 177 -1.36 -21.63 -24.39
N SER A 178 -2.33 -22.55 -24.37
CA SER A 178 -2.86 -23.11 -23.12
C SER A 178 -1.82 -23.96 -22.38
N THR A 179 -0.98 -24.67 -23.10
CA THR A 179 0.13 -25.44 -22.53
C THR A 179 1.18 -24.51 -21.90
N LEU A 180 1.50 -23.41 -22.58
CA LEU A 180 2.40 -22.39 -22.03
C LEU A 180 1.81 -21.75 -20.77
N LEU A 181 0.54 -21.36 -20.80
CA LEU A 181 -0.15 -20.78 -19.64
C LEU A 181 -0.15 -21.74 -18.46
N ASN A 182 -0.54 -23.00 -18.65
CA ASN A 182 -0.53 -24.02 -17.60
C ASN A 182 0.87 -24.24 -17.02
N ARG A 183 1.91 -24.19 -17.89
CA ARG A 183 3.30 -24.32 -17.44
C ARG A 183 3.76 -23.15 -16.58
N LEU A 184 3.30 -21.93 -16.92
CA LEU A 184 3.59 -20.71 -16.14
C LEU A 184 2.86 -20.69 -14.79
N LEU A 185 1.62 -21.18 -14.78
CA LEU A 185 0.80 -21.26 -13.55
C LEU A 185 1.24 -22.40 -12.63
N GLY A 186 1.93 -23.41 -13.14
CA GLY A 186 2.26 -24.63 -12.41
C GLY A 186 1.05 -25.55 -12.14
N GLU A 187 -0.10 -25.26 -12.76
CA GLU A 187 -1.37 -25.96 -12.60
C GLU A 187 -2.04 -26.16 -13.95
N GLU A 188 -2.85 -27.23 -14.08
CA GLU A 188 -3.68 -27.50 -15.26
C GLU A 188 -5.03 -26.78 -15.15
N ARG A 189 -5.06 -25.45 -15.38
CA ARG A 189 -6.31 -24.66 -15.37
C ARG A 189 -6.88 -24.40 -16.76
N ALA A 190 -6.02 -24.24 -17.75
CA ALA A 190 -6.46 -24.07 -19.14
C ALA A 190 -6.70 -25.44 -19.80
N LEU A 191 -7.88 -25.63 -20.40
CA LEU A 191 -8.18 -26.85 -21.16
C LEU A 191 -7.24 -26.94 -22.36
N VAL A 192 -6.43 -28.00 -22.40
CA VAL A 192 -5.58 -28.36 -23.54
C VAL A 192 -6.32 -29.43 -24.34
N SER A 193 -6.64 -29.15 -25.60
CA SER A 193 -7.26 -30.07 -26.52
C SER A 193 -6.67 -29.91 -27.91
N ASP A 194 -6.51 -31.03 -28.62
CA ASP A 194 -6.06 -31.06 -30.01
C ASP A 194 -7.12 -30.57 -31.01
N ILE A 195 -8.36 -30.30 -30.54
CA ILE A 195 -9.46 -29.80 -31.36
C ILE A 195 -9.43 -28.28 -31.42
N ALA A 196 -9.37 -27.70 -32.61
CA ALA A 196 -9.39 -26.26 -32.83
C ALA A 196 -10.71 -25.64 -32.30
N GLY A 197 -10.61 -24.61 -31.45
CA GLY A 197 -11.76 -23.87 -30.92
C GLY A 197 -12.21 -24.26 -29.51
N THR A 198 -11.45 -25.03 -28.75
CA THR A 198 -11.74 -25.41 -27.37
C THR A 198 -11.57 -24.27 -26.38
N THR A 199 -10.74 -23.27 -26.67
CA THR A 199 -10.55 -22.08 -25.83
C THR A 199 -11.31 -20.91 -26.46
N ARG A 200 -12.60 -20.72 -26.11
CA ARG A 200 -13.41 -19.57 -26.57
C ARG A 200 -13.36 -18.38 -25.64
N ASP A 201 -13.01 -18.58 -24.38
CA ASP A 201 -13.02 -17.54 -23.36
C ASP A 201 -11.60 -17.05 -23.06
N THR A 202 -11.49 -15.78 -22.75
CA THR A 202 -10.24 -15.18 -22.23
C THR A 202 -10.00 -15.74 -20.84
N ILE A 203 -8.85 -16.38 -20.62
CA ILE A 203 -8.46 -16.84 -19.28
C ILE A 203 -7.53 -15.76 -18.74
N GLU A 204 -7.96 -15.09 -17.66
CA GLU A 204 -7.17 -14.10 -16.94
C GLU A 204 -6.73 -14.68 -15.62
N GLU A 205 -5.42 -14.80 -15.41
CA GLU A 205 -4.83 -15.32 -14.19
C GLU A 205 -3.63 -14.48 -13.78
N THR A 206 -3.50 -14.27 -12.48
CA THR A 206 -2.35 -13.57 -11.90
C THR A 206 -1.34 -14.59 -11.38
N PHE A 207 -0.10 -14.48 -11.78
CA PHE A 207 0.98 -15.32 -11.26
C PHE A 207 2.21 -14.51 -10.92
N ASN A 208 2.91 -14.92 -9.88
CA ASN A 208 4.18 -14.34 -9.49
C ASN A 208 5.31 -15.07 -10.21
N ILE A 209 5.97 -14.38 -11.13
CA ILE A 209 7.28 -14.84 -11.60
C ILE A 209 8.24 -14.56 -10.45
N CYS A 210 8.61 -15.61 -9.70
CA CYS A 210 9.65 -15.49 -8.70
C CYS A 210 10.84 -14.79 -9.34
N LEU A 211 11.18 -13.61 -8.80
CA LEU A 211 12.44 -12.96 -9.12
C LEU A 211 13.51 -14.02 -8.97
N LEU A 212 14.15 -14.34 -10.07
CA LEU A 212 15.29 -15.23 -10.13
C LEU A 212 16.26 -14.83 -9.03
N TYR A 213 16.25 -15.57 -7.93
CA TYR A 213 17.45 -15.68 -7.13
C TYR A 213 18.46 -16.36 -8.03
N THR A 214 19.33 -15.58 -8.63
CA THR A 214 20.63 -16.08 -9.03
C THR A 214 21.38 -16.36 -7.73
N SER A 215 21.06 -17.47 -7.11
CA SER A 215 21.99 -18.12 -6.22
C SER A 215 23.22 -18.40 -7.06
N PRO A 216 24.40 -17.89 -6.70
CA PRO A 216 25.61 -18.39 -7.33
C PRO A 216 25.61 -19.90 -7.08
N SER A 217 25.57 -20.66 -8.17
CA SER A 217 25.79 -22.10 -8.12
C SER A 217 27.09 -22.32 -7.38
N PRO A 218 27.12 -23.16 -6.31
CA PRO A 218 28.38 -23.58 -5.79
C PRO A 218 29.05 -24.43 -6.87
N ARG A 219 29.97 -23.84 -7.55
CA ARG A 219 30.94 -24.57 -8.38
C ARG A 219 32.22 -24.62 -7.59
N ASP A 220 32.51 -25.86 -7.25
CA ASP A 220 33.80 -26.46 -6.91
C ASP A 220 34.55 -25.84 -5.73
#